data_787595d77c3f4caf3102aa3a3d763ecd
#
_entry.id   787595d77c3f4caf3102aa3a3d763ecd
#
_cell.length_a   1.000
_cell.length_b   1.000
_cell.length_c   1.000
_cell.angle_alpha   90.00
_cell.angle_beta   90.00
_cell.angle_gamma   90.00
#
_symmetry.space_group_name_H-M   'P 1'
#
loop_
_entity.id
_entity.type
_entity.pdbx_description
1 polymer ?
#
loop_
_entity_poly.entity_id
_entity_poly.type
_entity_poly.pdbx_seq_one_letter_code
_entity_poly.pdbx_strand_id
1 'polypeptide(L)'
;MEEYNTPTIGLTCSDYERSVPYAAMLEKFGASVKLITPSNFVGISEVIDNIDGLMLAGGADVHPKHYSQDPDPNSGSWYNEDLDEMELPILESAVKADLPILAICRGMQILNVSMGGSLIQNIDGHNSEEVEGAERVSSYHRIFLSPGCRLSATVGSGGFVRVNHRHHQGIGEAQKSDNLMASAWSMEDGVIEGLESPNNRWVLGVQFHPERRGEIPPHFDKLFETLVFKASSTT
;
A
#
# COMPACT_ATOMS: atom_id res chain seq x y z
N MET A 1 1.76 4.42 -34.34
CA MET A 1 0.95 4.38 -33.10
C MET A 1 1.42 3.14 -32.39
N GLU A 2 2.14 3.29 -31.28
CA GLU A 2 2.44 2.15 -30.42
C GLU A 2 1.12 1.65 -29.88
N GLU A 3 0.78 0.39 -30.14
CA GLU A 3 -0.34 -0.28 -29.47
C GLU A 3 0.07 -0.41 -28.00
N TYR A 4 -0.44 0.49 -27.16
CA TYR A 4 -0.34 0.32 -25.70
C TYR A 4 -1.22 -0.87 -25.33
N ASN A 5 -0.59 -1.97 -24.99
CA ASN A 5 -1.29 -3.14 -24.49
C ASN A 5 -1.95 -2.77 -23.16
N THR A 6 -3.20 -3.14 -22.94
CA THR A 6 -3.87 -2.94 -21.65
C THR A 6 -3.13 -3.73 -20.59
N PRO A 7 -2.47 -3.07 -19.61
CA PRO A 7 -1.70 -3.81 -18.62
C PRO A 7 -2.60 -4.53 -17.63
N THR A 8 -2.17 -5.70 -17.18
CA THR A 8 -2.83 -6.47 -16.14
C THR A 8 -2.19 -6.15 -14.79
N ILE A 9 -2.96 -5.54 -13.88
CA ILE A 9 -2.52 -5.28 -12.51
C ILE A 9 -3.04 -6.37 -11.58
N GLY A 10 -2.13 -7.08 -10.93
CA GLY A 10 -2.46 -7.96 -9.80
C GLY A 10 -2.88 -7.10 -8.61
N LEU A 11 -4.09 -7.29 -8.12
CA LEU A 11 -4.61 -6.63 -6.93
C LEU A 11 -4.75 -7.66 -5.81
N THR A 12 -3.90 -7.59 -4.77
CA THR A 12 -4.05 -8.44 -3.59
C THR A 12 -4.99 -7.81 -2.57
N CYS A 13 -5.90 -8.59 -2.04
CA CYS A 13 -6.88 -8.16 -1.05
C CYS A 13 -7.41 -9.38 -0.26
N SER A 14 -8.03 -9.15 0.89
CA SER A 14 -8.66 -10.22 1.67
C SER A 14 -9.84 -10.88 0.95
N ASP A 15 -10.63 -10.08 0.24
CA ASP A 15 -11.87 -10.50 -0.41
C ASP A 15 -12.28 -9.54 -1.55
N TYR A 16 -13.30 -9.95 -2.30
CA TYR A 16 -13.82 -9.18 -3.43
C TYR A 16 -14.41 -7.82 -3.01
N GLU A 17 -15.17 -7.78 -1.94
CA GLU A 17 -15.90 -6.57 -1.54
C GLU A 17 -14.94 -5.43 -1.20
N ARG A 18 -13.87 -5.74 -0.47
CA ARG A 18 -12.81 -4.80 -0.12
C ARG A 18 -11.98 -4.36 -1.32
N SER A 19 -11.89 -5.18 -2.36
CA SER A 19 -11.11 -4.86 -3.57
C SER A 19 -11.78 -3.81 -4.46
N VAL A 20 -13.11 -3.67 -4.40
CA VAL A 20 -13.91 -2.84 -5.33
C VAL A 20 -13.40 -1.40 -5.49
N PRO A 21 -13.12 -0.61 -4.43
CA PRO A 21 -12.66 0.76 -4.61
C PRO A 21 -11.29 0.86 -5.28
N TYR A 22 -10.40 -0.10 -5.02
CA TYR A 22 -9.06 -0.17 -5.63
C TYR A 22 -9.15 -0.57 -7.11
N ALA A 23 -9.92 -1.62 -7.41
CA ALA A 23 -10.14 -2.07 -8.78
C ALA A 23 -10.74 -0.96 -9.66
N ALA A 24 -11.75 -0.25 -9.15
CA ALA A 24 -12.35 0.87 -9.85
C ALA A 24 -11.36 1.99 -10.19
N MET A 25 -10.35 2.23 -9.33
CA MET A 25 -9.31 3.20 -9.61
C MET A 25 -8.34 2.71 -10.71
N LEU A 26 -7.96 1.45 -10.70
CA LEU A 26 -7.10 0.86 -11.72
C LEU A 26 -7.79 0.82 -13.09
N GLU A 27 -9.04 0.38 -13.14
CA GLU A 27 -9.87 0.31 -14.35
C GLU A 27 -10.13 1.70 -14.93
N LYS A 28 -10.33 2.73 -14.09
CA LYS A 28 -10.46 4.13 -14.51
C LYS A 28 -9.29 4.59 -15.37
N PHE A 29 -8.08 4.10 -15.09
CA PHE A 29 -6.86 4.45 -15.85
C PHE A 29 -6.48 3.40 -16.90
N GLY A 30 -7.38 2.47 -17.23
CA GLY A 30 -7.27 1.56 -18.36
C GLY A 30 -6.53 0.26 -18.09
N ALA A 31 -6.39 -0.15 -16.83
CA ALA A 31 -5.85 -1.47 -16.51
C ALA A 31 -6.92 -2.57 -16.54
N SER A 32 -6.49 -3.79 -16.86
CA SER A 32 -7.19 -5.01 -16.49
C SER A 32 -6.80 -5.38 -15.06
N VAL A 33 -7.75 -5.81 -14.22
CA VAL A 33 -7.49 -6.17 -12.83
C VAL A 33 -7.59 -7.67 -12.62
N LYS A 34 -6.49 -8.28 -12.16
CA LYS A 34 -6.46 -9.67 -11.69
C LYS A 34 -6.54 -9.68 -10.16
N LEU A 35 -7.74 -9.91 -9.62
CA LEU A 35 -7.92 -10.00 -8.17
C LEU A 35 -7.28 -11.29 -7.63
N ILE A 36 -6.46 -11.15 -6.59
CA ILE A 36 -5.72 -12.22 -5.91
C ILE A 36 -6.10 -12.18 -4.44
N THR A 37 -6.76 -13.22 -3.98
CA THR A 37 -7.20 -13.40 -2.58
C THR A 37 -6.72 -14.73 -2.06
N PRO A 38 -6.67 -14.95 -0.73
CA PRO A 38 -6.32 -16.26 -0.19
C PRO A 38 -7.20 -17.40 -0.75
N SER A 39 -8.47 -17.11 -1.05
CA SER A 39 -9.42 -18.11 -1.55
C SER A 39 -9.21 -18.51 -3.01
N ASN A 40 -8.59 -17.67 -3.84
CA ASN A 40 -8.34 -17.94 -5.27
C ASN A 40 -6.85 -18.00 -5.64
N PHE A 41 -5.96 -17.96 -4.67
CA PHE A 41 -4.52 -18.02 -4.90
C PHE A 41 -4.09 -19.38 -5.43
N VAL A 42 -3.45 -19.38 -6.59
CA VAL A 42 -3.04 -20.61 -7.32
C VAL A 42 -1.52 -20.84 -7.32
N GLY A 43 -0.75 -19.91 -6.79
CA GLY A 43 0.70 -20.01 -6.67
C GLY A 43 1.45 -18.77 -7.22
N ILE A 44 2.67 -18.59 -6.74
CA ILE A 44 3.47 -17.38 -6.99
C ILE A 44 3.80 -17.21 -8.47
N SER A 45 4.31 -18.26 -9.13
CA SER A 45 4.68 -18.19 -10.55
C SER A 45 3.48 -17.86 -11.42
N GLU A 46 2.32 -18.50 -11.18
CA GLU A 46 1.08 -18.21 -11.90
C GLU A 46 0.61 -16.76 -11.72
N VAL A 47 0.89 -16.16 -10.57
CA VAL A 47 0.59 -14.75 -10.34
C VAL A 47 1.56 -13.87 -11.12
N ILE A 48 2.87 -14.02 -10.90
CA ILE A 48 3.92 -13.13 -11.42
C ILE A 48 4.01 -13.16 -12.94
N ASP A 49 3.86 -14.33 -13.55
CA ASP A 49 3.94 -14.51 -15.01
C ASP A 49 2.73 -13.90 -15.76
N ASN A 50 1.66 -13.55 -15.04
CA ASN A 50 0.40 -13.07 -15.62
C ASN A 50 -0.01 -11.67 -15.13
N ILE A 51 0.92 -10.87 -14.62
CA ILE A 51 0.70 -9.48 -14.24
C ILE A 51 1.84 -8.58 -14.74
N ASP A 52 1.52 -7.34 -15.07
CA ASP A 52 2.47 -6.32 -15.50
C ASP A 52 2.82 -5.34 -14.36
N GLY A 53 2.06 -5.38 -13.27
CA GLY A 53 2.27 -4.58 -12.06
C GLY A 53 1.49 -5.16 -10.89
N LEU A 54 1.82 -4.73 -9.68
CA LEU A 54 1.21 -5.24 -8.45
C LEU A 54 0.65 -4.08 -7.62
N MET A 55 -0.55 -4.27 -7.10
CA MET A 55 -1.14 -3.39 -6.10
C MET A 55 -1.53 -4.18 -4.86
N LEU A 56 -1.09 -3.69 -3.68
CA LEU A 56 -1.48 -4.24 -2.38
C LEU A 56 -2.49 -3.30 -1.73
N ALA A 57 -3.66 -3.85 -1.42
CA ALA A 57 -4.74 -3.10 -0.78
C ALA A 57 -4.52 -2.89 0.72
N GLY A 58 -5.34 -2.03 1.32
CA GLY A 58 -5.52 -1.96 2.76
C GLY A 58 -6.23 -3.20 3.31
N GLY A 59 -6.11 -3.45 4.62
CA GLY A 59 -6.71 -4.67 5.22
C GLY A 59 -6.47 -4.79 6.71
N ALA A 60 -6.53 -6.03 7.19
CA ALA A 60 -6.20 -6.43 8.54
C ALA A 60 -4.72 -6.15 8.88
N ASP A 61 -4.40 -6.16 10.16
CA ASP A 61 -3.02 -5.93 10.61
C ASP A 61 -2.08 -7.05 10.15
N VAL A 62 -0.80 -6.71 9.91
CA VAL A 62 0.24 -7.70 9.60
C VAL A 62 0.64 -8.40 10.89
N HIS A 63 0.64 -9.74 10.89
CA HIS A 63 0.95 -10.52 12.08
C HIS A 63 2.43 -10.33 12.50
N PRO A 64 2.70 -10.02 13.79
CA PRO A 64 4.06 -9.72 14.28
C PRO A 64 5.08 -10.84 14.10
N LYS A 65 4.66 -12.10 13.94
CA LYS A 65 5.56 -13.22 13.62
C LYS A 65 6.44 -12.96 12.39
N HIS A 66 5.94 -12.16 11.42
CA HIS A 66 6.64 -11.88 10.18
C HIS A 66 7.77 -10.85 10.34
N TYR A 67 7.81 -10.14 11.47
CA TYR A 67 8.90 -9.22 11.83
C TYR A 67 9.51 -9.55 13.21
N SER A 68 9.44 -10.84 13.59
CA SER A 68 10.11 -11.43 14.77
C SER A 68 9.73 -10.77 16.11
N GLN A 69 8.45 -10.43 16.26
CA GLN A 69 7.88 -9.89 17.48
C GLN A 69 6.69 -10.73 17.95
N ASP A 70 6.42 -10.67 19.26
CA ASP A 70 5.18 -11.20 19.83
C ASP A 70 4.04 -10.19 19.64
N PRO A 71 2.78 -10.63 19.47
CA PRO A 71 1.63 -9.76 19.44
C PRO A 71 1.48 -8.97 20.75
N ASP A 72 1.29 -7.65 20.65
CA ASP A 72 0.92 -6.82 21.80
C ASP A 72 -0.54 -7.10 22.17
N PRO A 73 -0.81 -7.67 23.36
CA PRO A 73 -2.18 -8.02 23.78
C PRO A 73 -3.08 -6.79 23.95
N ASN A 74 -2.52 -5.59 24.02
CA ASN A 74 -3.27 -4.34 24.22
C ASN A 74 -3.49 -3.57 22.91
N SER A 75 -2.93 -4.04 21.78
CA SER A 75 -3.05 -3.33 20.50
C SER A 75 -4.45 -3.32 19.91
N GLY A 76 -5.30 -4.29 20.29
CA GLY A 76 -6.60 -4.49 19.64
C GLY A 76 -6.49 -4.97 18.18
N SER A 77 -5.32 -5.46 17.78
CA SER A 77 -5.04 -5.90 16.42
C SER A 77 -5.87 -7.11 16.01
N TRP A 78 -6.25 -7.12 14.74
CA TRP A 78 -6.89 -8.25 14.07
C TRP A 78 -6.07 -8.68 12.85
N TYR A 79 -5.70 -9.96 12.79
CA TYR A 79 -4.79 -10.51 11.79
C TYR A 79 -5.53 -11.37 10.76
N ASN A 80 -5.04 -11.35 9.52
CA ASN A 80 -5.41 -12.31 8.48
C ASN A 80 -4.14 -13.02 8.00
N GLU A 81 -3.78 -14.11 8.69
CA GLU A 81 -2.54 -14.82 8.43
C GLU A 81 -2.48 -15.43 7.03
N ASP A 82 -3.61 -15.90 6.49
CA ASP A 82 -3.66 -16.43 5.11
C ASP A 82 -3.32 -15.34 4.08
N LEU A 83 -3.71 -14.09 4.35
CA LEU A 83 -3.37 -12.95 3.50
C LEU A 83 -1.88 -12.61 3.62
N ASP A 84 -1.31 -12.61 4.82
CA ASP A 84 0.12 -12.37 5.04
C ASP A 84 0.97 -13.43 4.33
N GLU A 85 0.62 -14.72 4.50
CA GLU A 85 1.33 -15.86 3.91
C GLU A 85 1.25 -15.88 2.37
N MET A 86 0.18 -15.33 1.81
CA MET A 86 0.04 -15.16 0.37
C MET A 86 0.83 -13.95 -0.14
N GLU A 87 0.71 -12.79 0.51
CA GLU A 87 1.28 -11.54 -0.01
C GLU A 87 2.81 -11.46 0.12
N LEU A 88 3.39 -11.96 1.21
CA LEU A 88 4.84 -11.87 1.41
C LEU A 88 5.64 -12.50 0.25
N PRO A 89 5.41 -13.77 -0.16
CA PRO A 89 6.16 -14.35 -1.25
C PRO A 89 5.81 -13.76 -2.63
N ILE A 90 4.59 -13.25 -2.83
CA ILE A 90 4.23 -12.50 -4.05
C ILE A 90 5.05 -11.22 -4.12
N LEU A 91 5.13 -10.45 -3.01
CA LEU A 91 5.93 -9.23 -2.91
C LEU A 91 7.41 -9.45 -3.19
N GLU A 92 8.02 -10.45 -2.54
CA GLU A 92 9.43 -10.80 -2.78
C GLU A 92 9.68 -11.08 -4.26
N SER A 93 8.79 -11.83 -4.89
CA SER A 93 8.90 -12.18 -6.31
C SER A 93 8.68 -10.98 -7.23
N ALA A 94 7.71 -10.11 -6.93
CA ALA A 94 7.42 -8.91 -7.69
C ALA A 94 8.56 -7.88 -7.59
N VAL A 95 9.14 -7.69 -6.40
CA VAL A 95 10.32 -6.84 -6.19
C VAL A 95 11.52 -7.36 -6.96
N LYS A 96 11.76 -8.68 -6.93
CA LYS A 96 12.84 -9.34 -7.67
C LYS A 96 12.66 -9.24 -9.19
N ALA A 97 11.43 -9.31 -9.68
CA ALA A 97 11.08 -9.14 -11.09
C ALA A 97 11.04 -7.67 -11.53
N ASP A 98 11.31 -6.73 -10.62
CA ASP A 98 11.23 -5.28 -10.82
C ASP A 98 9.88 -4.79 -11.37
N LEU A 99 8.79 -5.47 -10.99
CA LEU A 99 7.44 -5.02 -11.33
C LEU A 99 7.14 -3.67 -10.65
N PRO A 100 6.39 -2.77 -11.30
CA PRO A 100 5.87 -1.59 -10.63
C PRO A 100 4.88 -1.99 -9.53
N ILE A 101 5.05 -1.42 -8.33
CA ILE A 101 4.27 -1.77 -7.13
C ILE A 101 3.69 -0.51 -6.49
N LEU A 102 2.37 -0.53 -6.23
CA LEU A 102 1.69 0.44 -5.37
C LEU A 102 1.13 -0.29 -4.14
N ALA A 103 1.53 0.15 -2.96
CA ALA A 103 1.15 -0.45 -1.68
C ALA A 103 0.38 0.56 -0.82
N ILE A 104 -0.85 0.26 -0.40
CA ILE A 104 -1.74 1.18 0.29
C ILE A 104 -2.05 0.68 1.70
N CYS A 105 -1.85 1.56 2.71
CA CYS A 105 -2.15 1.33 4.12
C CYS A 105 -1.46 0.04 4.63
N ARG A 106 -2.21 -1.03 4.91
CA ARG A 106 -1.62 -2.33 5.24
C ARG A 106 -0.65 -2.80 4.16
N GLY A 107 -0.94 -2.54 2.88
CA GLY A 107 -0.03 -2.86 1.77
C GLY A 107 1.35 -2.22 1.95
N MET A 108 1.44 -0.95 2.39
CA MET A 108 2.72 -0.31 2.71
C MET A 108 3.41 -0.98 3.91
N GLN A 109 2.64 -1.41 4.90
CA GLN A 109 3.18 -2.06 6.10
C GLN A 109 3.80 -3.43 5.75
N ILE A 110 3.10 -4.27 4.97
CA ILE A 110 3.64 -5.56 4.55
C ILE A 110 4.79 -5.42 3.54
N LEU A 111 4.82 -4.37 2.72
CA LEU A 111 5.96 -4.01 1.89
C LEU A 111 7.20 -3.74 2.76
N ASN A 112 7.06 -2.95 3.83
CA ASN A 112 8.15 -2.69 4.76
C ASN A 112 8.65 -3.98 5.43
N VAL A 113 7.74 -4.85 5.87
CA VAL A 113 8.06 -6.14 6.52
C VAL A 113 8.77 -7.08 5.53
N SER A 114 8.28 -7.21 4.30
CA SER A 114 8.89 -8.06 3.27
C SER A 114 10.31 -7.64 2.92
N MET A 115 10.65 -6.37 3.11
CA MET A 115 11.98 -5.83 2.87
C MET A 115 12.88 -5.80 4.13
N GLY A 116 12.43 -6.40 5.24
CA GLY A 116 13.18 -6.57 6.48
C GLY A 116 12.93 -5.53 7.56
N GLY A 117 11.90 -4.70 7.42
CA GLY A 117 11.44 -3.78 8.45
C GLY A 117 10.50 -4.43 9.47
N SER A 118 10.03 -3.63 10.42
CA SER A 118 9.05 -4.01 11.43
C SER A 118 7.93 -2.98 11.52
N LEU A 119 7.02 -3.12 12.48
CA LEU A 119 5.90 -2.19 12.67
C LEU A 119 5.81 -1.71 14.12
N ILE A 120 5.24 -0.53 14.30
CA ILE A 120 4.65 -0.11 15.57
C ILE A 120 3.27 -0.75 15.63
N GLN A 121 3.04 -1.65 16.58
CA GLN A 121 1.83 -2.46 16.65
C GLN A 121 0.59 -1.66 17.11
N ASN A 122 0.80 -0.53 17.80
CA ASN A 122 -0.26 0.40 18.17
C ASN A 122 0.29 1.81 18.32
N ILE A 123 -0.33 2.77 17.65
CA ILE A 123 -0.01 4.19 17.71
C ILE A 123 -1.08 4.86 18.56
N ASP A 124 -0.70 5.49 19.65
CA ASP A 124 -1.62 6.18 20.54
C ASP A 124 -2.39 7.28 19.78
N GLY A 125 -3.71 7.28 19.98
CA GLY A 125 -4.59 8.29 19.36
C GLY A 125 -4.97 8.01 17.90
N HIS A 126 -4.47 6.92 17.28
CA HIS A 126 -4.83 6.51 15.91
C HIS A 126 -6.01 5.52 15.85
N ASN A 127 -6.45 5.00 16.98
CA ASN A 127 -7.65 4.17 17.04
C ASN A 127 -8.86 5.04 16.71
N SER A 128 -9.40 4.89 15.49
CA SER A 128 -10.72 5.45 15.18
C SER A 128 -11.73 4.75 16.08
N GLU A 129 -12.49 5.51 16.85
CA GLU A 129 -13.59 4.96 17.63
C GLU A 129 -14.56 4.25 16.67
N GLU A 130 -14.76 2.95 16.85
CA GLU A 130 -15.83 2.23 16.19
C GLU A 130 -17.13 2.69 16.86
N VAL A 131 -17.94 3.44 16.15
CA VAL A 131 -19.31 3.72 16.57
C VAL A 131 -20.14 2.53 16.16
N GLU A 132 -20.67 1.80 17.14
CA GLU A 132 -21.50 0.61 16.92
C GLU A 132 -22.64 0.93 15.94
N GLY A 133 -22.69 0.23 14.80
CA GLY A 133 -23.72 0.38 13.78
C GLY A 133 -23.50 1.53 12.77
N ALA A 134 -22.38 2.25 12.82
CA ALA A 134 -22.02 3.27 11.83
C ALA A 134 -20.86 2.80 10.95
N GLU A 135 -20.85 3.25 9.70
CA GLU A 135 -19.69 3.08 8.82
C GLU A 135 -18.48 3.80 9.42
N ARG A 136 -17.35 3.11 9.55
CA ARG A 136 -16.11 3.67 10.11
C ARG A 136 -15.69 4.91 9.34
N VAL A 137 -15.74 6.07 9.96
CA VAL A 137 -15.36 7.35 9.37
C VAL A 137 -13.84 7.50 9.41
N SER A 138 -13.25 8.03 8.34
CA SER A 138 -11.83 8.33 8.30
C SER A 138 -11.48 9.50 9.23
N SER A 139 -10.40 9.37 9.96
CA SER A 139 -9.74 10.49 10.62
C SER A 139 -8.81 11.19 9.63
N TYR A 140 -8.27 12.35 10.01
CA TYR A 140 -7.44 13.17 9.11
C TYR A 140 -6.29 13.79 9.87
N HIS A 141 -5.11 13.77 9.25
CA HIS A 141 -3.95 14.48 9.74
C HIS A 141 -3.20 15.19 8.61
N ARG A 142 -2.20 16.01 8.96
CA ARG A 142 -1.31 16.62 7.98
C ARG A 142 -0.05 15.80 7.85
N ILE A 143 0.37 15.59 6.62
CA ILE A 143 1.66 15.00 6.31
C ILE A 143 2.59 16.02 5.66
N PHE A 144 3.89 15.84 5.83
CA PHE A 144 4.92 16.52 5.05
C PHE A 144 5.39 15.55 3.96
N LEU A 145 5.16 15.92 2.71
CA LEU A 145 5.61 15.20 1.54
C LEU A 145 6.93 15.80 1.05
N SER A 146 8.00 15.01 1.10
CA SER A 146 9.35 15.48 0.76
C SER A 146 9.43 15.95 -0.69
N PRO A 147 9.81 17.21 -0.95
CA PRO A 147 10.06 17.66 -2.33
C PRO A 147 11.20 16.86 -2.98
N GLY A 148 11.00 16.45 -4.23
CA GLY A 148 12.02 15.72 -5.00
C GLY A 148 12.04 14.20 -4.79
N CYS A 149 11.22 13.65 -3.89
CA CYS A 149 11.01 12.21 -3.79
C CYS A 149 10.10 11.69 -4.91
N ARG A 150 10.08 10.38 -5.12
CA ARG A 150 9.25 9.74 -6.16
C ARG A 150 7.75 10.01 -5.93
N LEU A 151 7.30 9.96 -4.68
CA LEU A 151 5.92 10.24 -4.33
C LEU A 151 5.52 11.66 -4.74
N SER A 152 6.33 12.69 -4.39
CA SER A 152 6.05 14.09 -4.77
C SER A 152 6.10 14.30 -6.28
N ALA A 153 7.02 13.64 -6.98
CA ALA A 153 7.09 13.67 -8.44
C ALA A 153 5.87 13.03 -9.10
N THR A 154 5.38 11.93 -8.54
CA THR A 154 4.19 11.22 -9.01
C THR A 154 2.93 12.08 -8.86
N VAL A 155 2.68 12.62 -7.68
CA VAL A 155 1.46 13.41 -7.43
C VAL A 155 1.56 14.85 -7.97
N GLY A 156 2.77 15.31 -8.29
CA GLY A 156 3.05 16.63 -8.86
C GLY A 156 3.07 17.76 -7.83
N SER A 157 3.22 17.44 -6.54
CA SER A 157 3.35 18.43 -5.48
C SER A 157 4.13 17.87 -4.29
N GLY A 158 4.79 18.76 -3.54
CA GLY A 158 5.46 18.45 -2.27
C GLY A 158 5.08 19.48 -1.21
N GLY A 159 5.51 19.25 0.02
CA GLY A 159 5.19 20.09 1.17
C GLY A 159 4.02 19.53 1.99
N PHE A 160 3.26 20.41 2.63
CA PHE A 160 2.22 20.01 3.56
C PHE A 160 0.90 19.72 2.83
N VAL A 161 0.31 18.55 3.15
CA VAL A 161 -1.00 18.18 2.63
C VAL A 161 -1.79 17.44 3.71
N ARG A 162 -3.12 17.57 3.69
CA ARG A 162 -4.03 16.84 4.57
C ARG A 162 -4.46 15.56 3.88
N VAL A 163 -4.36 14.42 4.58
CA VAL A 163 -4.78 13.09 4.13
C VAL A 163 -5.72 12.44 5.13
N ASN A 164 -6.45 11.42 4.67
CA ASN A 164 -7.26 10.55 5.52
C ASN A 164 -6.39 9.48 6.16
N HIS A 165 -6.79 8.94 7.30
CA HIS A 165 -6.18 7.75 7.89
C HIS A 165 -7.20 6.86 8.57
N ARG A 166 -6.92 5.53 8.59
CA ARG A 166 -7.77 4.48 9.16
C ARG A 166 -6.94 3.38 9.82
N HIS A 167 -5.69 3.66 10.13
CA HIS A 167 -4.73 2.72 10.69
C HIS A 167 -4.44 3.03 12.16
N HIS A 168 -4.11 2.02 12.93
CA HIS A 168 -3.54 2.15 14.27
C HIS A 168 -2.14 1.54 14.38
N GLN A 169 -1.72 0.81 13.34
CA GLN A 169 -0.32 0.39 13.17
C GLN A 169 0.39 1.33 12.20
N GLY A 170 1.71 1.38 12.28
CA GLY A 170 2.49 2.23 11.39
C GLY A 170 3.97 1.93 11.43
N ILE A 171 4.73 2.77 10.74
CA ILE A 171 6.16 2.63 10.56
C ILE A 171 6.83 3.90 11.07
N GLY A 172 7.67 3.76 12.11
CA GLY A 172 8.59 4.81 12.53
C GLY A 172 9.95 4.64 11.85
N GLU A 173 10.86 5.59 12.05
CA GLU A 173 12.21 5.50 11.48
C GLU A 173 12.98 4.26 11.96
N ALA A 174 12.75 3.82 13.21
CA ALA A 174 13.37 2.61 13.75
C ALA A 174 12.78 1.29 13.19
N GLN A 175 11.57 1.34 12.64
CA GLN A 175 10.88 0.19 12.06
C GLN A 175 11.05 0.11 10.55
N LYS A 176 11.44 1.20 9.91
CA LYS A 176 11.64 1.27 8.47
C LYS A 176 12.76 0.33 8.02
N SER A 177 12.52 -0.44 6.98
CA SER A 177 13.56 -1.23 6.32
C SER A 177 14.69 -0.34 5.79
N ASP A 178 15.94 -0.81 5.91
CA ASP A 178 17.11 -0.16 5.31
C ASP A 178 17.08 -0.16 3.78
N ASN A 179 16.26 -1.03 3.17
CA ASN A 179 16.07 -1.13 1.74
C ASN A 179 15.02 -0.13 1.19
N LEU A 180 14.38 0.64 2.07
CA LEU A 180 13.35 1.63 1.73
C LEU A 180 13.73 3.03 2.20
N MET A 181 13.26 4.02 1.47
CA MET A 181 13.37 5.43 1.81
C MET A 181 12.01 5.98 2.22
N ALA A 182 11.96 6.72 3.32
CA ALA A 182 10.77 7.47 3.69
C ALA A 182 10.63 8.70 2.79
N SER A 183 9.41 8.94 2.31
CA SER A 183 9.07 10.04 1.39
C SER A 183 7.99 10.99 1.92
N ALA A 184 7.28 10.58 2.97
CA ALA A 184 6.31 11.41 3.67
C ALA A 184 6.22 11.04 5.15
N TRP A 185 5.90 12.01 6.01
CA TRP A 185 5.77 11.84 7.46
C TRP A 185 4.54 12.58 7.98
N SER A 186 3.86 11.98 8.93
CA SER A 186 2.85 12.65 9.74
C SER A 186 3.50 13.80 10.53
N MET A 187 2.82 14.94 10.57
CA MET A 187 3.27 16.12 11.28
C MET A 187 2.94 16.10 12.78
N GLU A 188 2.11 15.16 13.18
CA GLU A 188 1.60 15.08 14.55
C GLU A 188 2.47 14.17 15.42
N ASP A 189 2.96 13.06 14.85
CA ASP A 189 3.70 12.01 15.57
C ASP A 189 4.95 11.50 14.85
N GLY A 190 5.20 11.96 13.62
CA GLY A 190 6.40 11.57 12.86
C GLY A 190 6.32 10.16 12.25
N VAL A 191 5.15 9.52 12.27
CA VAL A 191 4.93 8.24 11.59
C VAL A 191 5.16 8.41 10.09
N ILE A 192 5.80 7.42 9.48
CA ILE A 192 6.08 7.42 8.05
C ILE A 192 4.77 7.17 7.27
N GLU A 193 4.45 8.09 6.40
CA GLU A 193 3.24 8.11 5.57
C GLU A 193 3.48 7.78 4.10
N GLY A 194 4.75 7.69 3.71
CA GLY A 194 5.17 7.29 2.38
C GLY A 194 6.51 6.59 2.39
N LEU A 195 6.60 5.48 1.65
CA LEU A 195 7.81 4.70 1.42
C LEU A 195 8.08 4.54 -0.07
N GLU A 196 9.34 4.48 -0.46
CA GLU A 196 9.75 4.16 -1.82
C GLU A 196 11.03 3.32 -1.85
N SER A 197 11.15 2.41 -2.82
CA SER A 197 12.39 1.68 -3.04
C SER A 197 13.31 2.47 -3.98
N PRO A 198 14.54 2.80 -3.54
CA PRO A 198 15.51 3.47 -4.41
C PRO A 198 16.06 2.55 -5.51
N ASN A 199 15.97 1.24 -5.32
CA ASN A 199 16.63 0.22 -6.15
C ASN A 199 15.72 -0.36 -7.24
N ASN A 200 14.41 -0.13 -7.16
CA ASN A 200 13.43 -0.65 -8.10
C ASN A 200 12.91 0.44 -9.03
N ARG A 201 12.48 0.03 -10.23
CA ARG A 201 11.94 0.92 -11.26
C ARG A 201 10.82 1.82 -10.72
N TRP A 202 9.82 1.23 -10.03
CA TRP A 202 8.75 1.98 -9.39
C TRP A 202 8.08 1.14 -8.29
N VAL A 203 8.53 1.28 -7.07
CA VAL A 203 7.92 0.71 -5.85
C VAL A 203 7.63 1.85 -4.91
N LEU A 204 6.37 1.99 -4.53
CA LEU A 204 5.86 3.09 -3.73
C LEU A 204 4.76 2.62 -2.80
N GLY A 205 4.85 3.01 -1.52
CA GLY A 205 3.83 2.76 -0.51
C GLY A 205 3.32 4.06 0.08
N VAL A 206 2.02 4.10 0.40
CA VAL A 206 1.38 5.21 1.13
C VAL A 206 0.53 4.65 2.28
N GLN A 207 0.55 5.30 3.44
CA GLN A 207 -0.18 4.85 4.62
C GLN A 207 -1.65 5.29 4.60
N PHE A 208 -1.95 6.38 3.93
CA PHE A 208 -3.31 6.90 3.72
C PHE A 208 -4.05 6.17 2.58
N HIS A 209 -5.33 6.49 2.38
CA HIS A 209 -6.24 5.79 1.47
C HIS A 209 -6.61 6.65 0.24
N PRO A 210 -5.79 6.65 -0.84
CA PRO A 210 -6.08 7.42 -2.06
C PRO A 210 -7.27 6.90 -2.86
N GLU A 211 -7.68 5.65 -2.68
CA GLU A 211 -8.87 5.06 -3.31
C GLU A 211 -10.18 5.65 -2.78
N ARG A 212 -10.15 6.27 -1.60
CA ARG A 212 -11.33 6.91 -0.98
C ARG A 212 -11.51 8.32 -1.52
N ARG A 213 -12.03 8.39 -2.72
CA ARG A 213 -12.21 9.65 -3.45
C ARG A 213 -13.13 10.61 -2.72
N GLY A 214 -12.74 11.89 -2.69
CA GLY A 214 -13.45 12.95 -1.97
C GLY A 214 -12.99 13.15 -0.53
N GLU A 215 -12.22 12.20 0.04
CA GLU A 215 -11.62 12.35 1.36
C GLU A 215 -10.25 13.05 1.31
N ILE A 216 -9.55 12.96 0.18
CA ILE A 216 -8.22 13.57 -0.01
C ILE A 216 -8.17 14.36 -1.33
N PRO A 217 -7.14 15.20 -1.53
CA PRO A 217 -6.97 15.95 -2.77
C PRO A 217 -6.91 15.05 -4.02
N PRO A 218 -7.61 15.41 -5.11
CA PRO A 218 -7.76 14.55 -6.29
C PRO A 218 -6.46 14.28 -7.06
N HIS A 219 -5.39 15.05 -6.83
CA HIS A 219 -4.10 14.81 -7.47
C HIS A 219 -3.42 13.50 -7.02
N PHE A 220 -3.88 12.88 -5.91
CA PHE A 220 -3.43 11.55 -5.50
C PHE A 220 -3.96 10.42 -6.41
N ASP A 221 -4.97 10.67 -7.24
CA ASP A 221 -5.39 9.75 -8.31
C ASP A 221 -4.22 9.35 -9.24
N LYS A 222 -3.21 10.23 -9.36
CA LYS A 222 -1.98 9.98 -10.13
C LYS A 222 -1.15 8.79 -9.65
N LEU A 223 -1.34 8.33 -8.43
CA LEU A 223 -0.69 7.11 -7.95
C LEU A 223 -1.13 5.89 -8.78
N PHE A 224 -2.44 5.76 -9.00
CA PHE A 224 -3.02 4.70 -9.82
C PHE A 224 -2.67 4.87 -11.30
N GLU A 225 -2.82 6.08 -11.82
CA GLU A 225 -2.44 6.43 -13.19
C GLU A 225 -0.99 6.06 -13.49
N THR A 226 -0.08 6.38 -12.57
CA THR A 226 1.35 6.09 -12.74
C THR A 226 1.64 4.59 -12.63
N LEU A 227 0.99 3.86 -11.72
CA LEU A 227 1.13 2.40 -11.66
C LEU A 227 0.75 1.77 -13.01
N VAL A 228 -0.42 2.13 -13.55
CA VAL A 228 -0.92 1.63 -14.84
C VAL A 228 0.03 2.02 -15.98
N PHE A 229 0.49 3.27 -16.02
CA PHE A 229 1.44 3.72 -17.02
C PHE A 229 2.79 2.97 -16.95
N LYS A 230 3.31 2.71 -15.75
CA LYS A 230 4.56 1.97 -15.56
C LYS A 230 4.42 0.49 -15.93
N ALA A 231 3.24 -0.08 -15.70
CA ALA A 231 2.93 -1.45 -16.09
C ALA A 231 2.74 -1.62 -17.60
N SER A 232 2.19 -0.61 -18.30
CA SER A 232 2.05 -0.64 -19.77
C SER A 232 3.35 -0.42 -20.52
N SER A 233 4.38 0.13 -19.85
CA SER A 233 5.70 0.37 -20.44
C SER A 233 6.55 -0.89 -20.31
N THR A 234 6.33 -1.88 -21.18
CA THR A 234 7.27 -3.00 -21.31
C THR A 234 8.60 -2.44 -21.82
N THR A 235 9.69 -2.77 -21.15
CA THR A 235 11.08 -2.40 -21.50
C THR A 235 11.46 -2.95 -22.86
#